data_90c7a7b053776c09c25e073a9f7bb01c
#
_entry.id   90c7a7b053776c09c25e073a9f7bb01c
#
_cell.length_a   1.000
_cell.length_b   1.000
_cell.length_c   1.000
_cell.angle_alpha   90.00
_cell.angle_beta   90.00
_cell.angle_gamma   90.00
#
_symmetry.space_group_name_H-M   'P 1'
#
loop_
_entity.id
_entity.type
_entity.pdbx_description
1 polymer ?
#
loop_
_entity_poly.entity_id
_entity_poly.type
_entity_poly.pdbx_seq_one_letter_code
_entity_poly.pdbx_strand_id
1 'polypeptide(L)'
;MLKQLKKSIRISFLNIDLRVPIQRLPINWLNFKNYYTKHGKYPDRVIWEKPILNLEGWSFEQIVDYYDKQDSEIYAFSSYLWSHMAIMAVAKELKKRNPNRIILLGGPHLNITYNNLDWFIKHKFVDAICEPTSYGEWFITDILDQSVEGDINWKEVSFAVYKTGRGKTRNKIDFDFPSSLISGNEDILFECKNIAMERNVPLVMPIELTRGCPYQCVFCEWGGGIGGKVIRKPLDMIKEDLDWIPQIGIEQIQILDANYGIYLEDEDVSKYIETIKGYSGLPNHVEIYGMTKSKQERRWATIEPLARAKVVERYKLSLQTLNNEVLKNIKRTDIPREKDFEFAQYLFDTYGIRSDFEFMMGLPGYTRDDFYAEVDIQYEYGYNLERYLWLFLPDSPAYSPSYIKQHNIKTEKICIGKSRMNSYAFDDVSTFGDYHISADPKFISDVEFVVEADGFTRKDFTEFFFMNYWILENVSLIGFTDLIVKHNIENGKLKTPSLIFRKIYEKIVSPSTNDYVLAMKNLNDQMQYLMDGNRTEVVDYKQFNLPFTDVSVDFSYIYKSCVYVFEQEYIEFLCSVGEDLGLDVPDDIIKQFKDSLDKYRDSISPKYDKTYQIRTYYENFINEKYRKVS
;
A
#
# COMPACT_ATOMS: atom_id res chain seq x y z
N MET A 1 -50.46 -12.19 9.79
CA MET A 1 -49.62 -12.80 10.85
C MET A 1 -48.58 -11.77 11.25
N LEU A 2 -48.60 -11.30 12.53
CA LEU A 2 -47.51 -10.50 13.06
C LEU A 2 -46.27 -11.40 13.11
N LYS A 3 -45.23 -11.04 12.30
CA LYS A 3 -43.91 -11.73 12.38
C LYS A 3 -43.39 -11.60 13.81
N GLN A 4 -43.10 -12.73 14.46
CA GLN A 4 -42.52 -12.72 15.79
C GLN A 4 -41.08 -12.27 15.65
N LEU A 5 -40.78 -11.05 16.13
CA LEU A 5 -39.43 -10.49 16.07
C LEU A 5 -38.45 -11.35 16.91
N LYS A 6 -37.23 -11.56 16.44
CA LYS A 6 -36.18 -12.19 17.26
C LYS A 6 -35.86 -11.33 18.48
N LYS A 7 -35.44 -11.95 19.58
CA LYS A 7 -35.13 -11.24 20.81
C LYS A 7 -33.94 -10.32 20.68
N SER A 8 -32.89 -10.80 20.07
CA SER A 8 -31.65 -10.03 19.74
C SER A 8 -30.88 -10.72 18.61
N ILE A 9 -30.05 -9.97 17.92
CA ILE A 9 -29.10 -10.43 16.89
C ILE A 9 -27.70 -9.97 17.28
N ARG A 10 -26.73 -10.88 17.18
CA ARG A 10 -25.32 -10.59 17.43
C ARG A 10 -24.58 -10.42 16.08
N ILE A 11 -23.75 -9.41 16.00
CA ILE A 11 -22.88 -9.17 14.85
C ILE A 11 -21.43 -8.98 15.29
N SER A 12 -20.52 -9.68 14.60
CA SER A 12 -19.07 -9.56 14.76
C SER A 12 -18.44 -8.95 13.53
N PHE A 13 -17.43 -8.12 13.75
CA PHE A 13 -16.61 -7.53 12.66
C PHE A 13 -15.16 -7.95 12.80
N LEU A 14 -14.55 -8.30 11.67
CA LEU A 14 -13.13 -8.50 11.58
C LEU A 14 -12.56 -7.61 10.47
N ASN A 15 -11.62 -6.77 10.86
CA ASN A 15 -10.70 -6.08 9.97
C ASN A 15 -9.28 -6.48 10.35
N ILE A 16 -8.50 -6.90 9.37
CA ILE A 16 -7.07 -7.18 9.55
C ILE A 16 -6.32 -5.99 8.97
N ASP A 17 -5.67 -5.25 9.84
CA ASP A 17 -4.88 -4.09 9.47
C ASP A 17 -3.41 -4.45 9.24
N LEU A 18 -2.66 -3.57 8.57
CA LEU A 18 -1.23 -3.72 8.36
C LEU A 18 -0.47 -3.75 9.70
N ARG A 19 0.56 -4.57 9.76
CA ARG A 19 1.47 -4.61 10.91
C ARG A 19 2.39 -3.39 10.85
N VAL A 20 1.93 -2.30 11.46
CA VAL A 20 2.68 -1.06 11.59
C VAL A 20 2.82 -0.69 13.07
N PRO A 21 3.86 0.04 13.46
CA PRO A 21 4.08 0.42 14.85
C PRO A 21 3.15 1.57 15.27
N ILE A 22 1.85 1.38 15.09
CA ILE A 22 0.78 2.30 15.47
C ILE A 22 -0.41 1.54 16.05
N GLN A 23 -1.29 2.23 16.76
CA GLN A 23 -2.58 1.73 17.18
C GLN A 23 -3.69 2.56 16.56
N ARG A 24 -4.47 1.97 15.67
CA ARG A 24 -5.61 2.65 15.03
C ARG A 24 -6.90 2.47 15.80
N LEU A 25 -7.76 3.48 15.72
CA LEU A 25 -9.17 3.33 16.10
C LEU A 25 -9.89 2.43 15.09
N PRO A 26 -10.83 1.57 15.49
CA PRO A 26 -11.53 0.63 14.61
C PRO A 26 -12.65 1.34 13.82
N ILE A 27 -12.28 2.23 12.89
CA ILE A 27 -13.21 3.13 12.19
C ILE A 27 -14.37 2.40 11.50
N ASN A 28 -14.13 1.24 10.90
CA ASN A 28 -15.18 0.51 10.19
C ASN A 28 -16.28 0.05 11.18
N TRP A 29 -15.87 -0.51 12.31
CA TRP A 29 -16.82 -0.94 13.35
C TRP A 29 -17.58 0.25 13.94
N LEU A 30 -16.88 1.36 14.22
CA LEU A 30 -17.48 2.59 14.72
C LEU A 30 -18.51 3.16 13.74
N ASN A 31 -18.17 3.26 12.45
CA ASN A 31 -19.08 3.75 11.41
C ASN A 31 -20.35 2.91 11.32
N PHE A 32 -20.22 1.59 11.23
CA PHE A 32 -21.39 0.71 11.09
C PHE A 32 -22.28 0.75 12.33
N LYS A 33 -21.70 0.71 13.51
CA LYS A 33 -22.46 0.78 14.78
C LYS A 33 -23.21 2.10 14.91
N ASN A 34 -22.52 3.24 14.72
CA ASN A 34 -23.13 4.56 14.83
C ASN A 34 -24.19 4.79 13.74
N TYR A 35 -23.91 4.35 12.52
CA TYR A 35 -24.88 4.43 11.43
C TYR A 35 -26.16 3.64 11.77
N TYR A 36 -26.03 2.39 12.21
CA TYR A 36 -27.19 1.56 12.58
C TYR A 36 -27.91 2.11 13.80
N THR A 37 -27.22 2.62 14.79
CA THR A 37 -27.85 3.26 15.96
C THR A 37 -28.73 4.44 15.55
N LYS A 38 -28.33 5.19 14.54
CA LYS A 38 -29.10 6.35 14.03
C LYS A 38 -30.23 5.93 13.07
N HIS A 39 -30.01 4.94 12.21
CA HIS A 39 -30.88 4.66 11.05
C HIS A 39 -31.52 3.28 11.06
N GLY A 40 -31.08 2.37 11.90
CA GLY A 40 -31.66 1.04 12.03
C GLY A 40 -33.03 1.07 12.71
N LYS A 41 -33.90 0.14 12.32
CA LYS A 41 -35.25 0.03 12.92
C LYS A 41 -35.22 -0.53 14.34
N TYR A 42 -34.20 -1.31 14.69
CA TYR A 42 -34.14 -2.08 15.93
C TYR A 42 -32.80 -1.94 16.66
N PRO A 43 -32.32 -0.71 16.95
CA PRO A 43 -31.00 -0.50 17.53
C PRO A 43 -30.79 -1.24 18.87
N ASP A 44 -31.85 -1.31 19.70
CA ASP A 44 -31.80 -1.99 21.00
C ASP A 44 -31.82 -3.54 20.92
N ARG A 45 -31.99 -4.09 19.72
CA ARG A 45 -32.01 -5.55 19.48
C ARG A 45 -30.75 -6.07 18.79
N VAL A 46 -29.80 -5.21 18.48
CA VAL A 46 -28.52 -5.59 17.86
C VAL A 46 -27.41 -5.47 18.88
N ILE A 47 -26.73 -6.56 19.09
CA ILE A 47 -25.56 -6.65 19.96
C ILE A 47 -24.32 -6.58 19.05
N TRP A 48 -23.57 -5.51 19.22
CA TRP A 48 -22.31 -5.28 18.51
C TRP A 48 -21.17 -5.89 19.31
N GLU A 49 -20.69 -7.04 18.86
CA GLU A 49 -19.57 -7.70 19.50
C GLU A 49 -18.30 -6.88 19.35
N LYS A 50 -17.45 -6.93 20.38
CA LYS A 50 -16.19 -6.19 20.38
C LYS A 50 -15.23 -6.79 19.36
N PRO A 51 -14.63 -5.98 18.47
CA PRO A 51 -13.60 -6.45 17.55
C PRO A 51 -12.27 -6.68 18.29
N ILE A 52 -11.38 -7.46 17.69
CA ILE A 52 -9.98 -7.49 18.13
C ILE A 52 -9.35 -6.15 17.74
N LEU A 53 -8.87 -5.40 18.72
CA LEU A 53 -8.31 -4.05 18.52
C LEU A 53 -6.84 -4.07 18.11
N ASN A 54 -6.13 -5.15 18.41
CA ASN A 54 -4.75 -5.38 18.03
C ASN A 54 -4.52 -6.88 17.78
N LEU A 55 -4.01 -7.22 16.62
CA LEU A 55 -3.75 -8.61 16.20
C LEU A 55 -2.29 -9.05 16.43
N GLU A 56 -1.44 -8.18 17.01
CA GLU A 56 -0.06 -8.55 17.28
C GLU A 56 0.04 -9.72 18.26
N GLY A 57 0.77 -10.75 17.86
CA GLY A 57 0.94 -11.97 18.67
C GLY A 57 -0.23 -12.97 18.63
N TRP A 58 -1.28 -12.68 17.85
CA TRP A 58 -2.40 -13.63 17.70
C TRP A 58 -2.09 -14.67 16.63
N SER A 59 -2.33 -15.95 16.93
CA SER A 59 -2.34 -17.01 15.93
C SER A 59 -3.68 -17.06 15.18
N PHE A 60 -3.69 -17.75 14.04
CA PHE A 60 -4.91 -17.97 13.27
C PHE A 60 -5.99 -18.66 14.12
N GLU A 61 -5.62 -19.69 14.86
CA GLU A 61 -6.53 -20.43 15.75
C GLU A 61 -7.10 -19.55 16.83
N GLN A 62 -6.28 -18.69 17.45
CA GLN A 62 -6.74 -17.77 18.49
C GLN A 62 -7.76 -16.76 17.93
N ILE A 63 -7.55 -16.24 16.72
CA ILE A 63 -8.50 -15.34 16.07
C ILE A 63 -9.82 -16.07 15.79
N VAL A 64 -9.75 -17.26 15.19
CA VAL A 64 -10.97 -18.07 14.95
C VAL A 64 -11.70 -18.38 16.23
N ASP A 65 -10.99 -18.80 17.28
CA ASP A 65 -11.58 -19.15 18.59
C ASP A 65 -12.22 -17.93 19.29
N TYR A 66 -11.60 -16.76 19.16
CA TYR A 66 -12.16 -15.51 19.69
C TYR A 66 -13.54 -15.21 19.08
N TYR A 67 -13.60 -15.24 17.74
CA TYR A 67 -14.86 -14.97 17.02
C TYR A 67 -15.87 -16.11 17.17
N ASP A 68 -15.43 -17.34 17.25
CA ASP A 68 -16.30 -18.51 17.50
C ASP A 68 -17.02 -18.42 18.83
N LYS A 69 -16.32 -17.96 19.89
CA LYS A 69 -16.86 -17.76 21.25
C LYS A 69 -17.88 -16.63 21.35
N GLN A 70 -17.84 -15.65 20.46
CA GLN A 70 -18.85 -14.58 20.41
C GLN A 70 -20.23 -15.13 20.03
N ASP A 71 -20.27 -16.27 19.35
CA ASP A 71 -21.48 -16.97 18.88
C ASP A 71 -22.46 -16.04 18.18
N SER A 72 -21.93 -15.19 17.30
CA SER A 72 -22.73 -14.26 16.51
C SER A 72 -23.46 -14.97 15.38
N GLU A 73 -24.64 -14.48 15.05
CA GLU A 73 -25.38 -14.92 13.87
C GLU A 73 -24.76 -14.38 12.58
N ILE A 74 -24.18 -13.17 12.65
CA ILE A 74 -23.64 -12.45 11.50
C ILE A 74 -22.17 -12.12 11.74
N TYR A 75 -21.34 -12.44 10.74
CA TYR A 75 -19.91 -12.09 10.70
C TYR A 75 -19.64 -11.26 9.48
N ALA A 76 -19.19 -10.03 9.67
CA ALA A 76 -18.85 -9.08 8.61
C ALA A 76 -17.34 -8.87 8.56
N PHE A 77 -16.77 -8.99 7.38
CA PHE A 77 -15.35 -8.91 7.15
C PHE A 77 -15.03 -7.84 6.12
N SER A 78 -13.97 -7.07 6.38
CA SER A 78 -13.46 -6.05 5.48
C SER A 78 -12.25 -6.57 4.72
N SER A 79 -12.39 -6.79 3.41
CA SER A 79 -11.37 -7.36 2.55
C SER A 79 -10.58 -6.27 1.84
N TYR A 80 -9.29 -6.21 2.12
CA TYR A 80 -8.31 -5.38 1.43
C TYR A 80 -7.26 -6.28 0.78
N LEU A 81 -6.48 -5.72 -0.13
CA LEU A 81 -5.39 -6.41 -0.81
C LEU A 81 -4.50 -7.22 0.16
N TRP A 82 -4.12 -6.60 1.26
CA TRP A 82 -3.23 -7.18 2.28
C TRP A 82 -3.92 -8.18 3.22
N SER A 83 -5.22 -8.14 3.39
CA SER A 83 -5.95 -8.95 4.36
C SER A 83 -6.83 -10.05 3.75
N HIS A 84 -7.05 -10.01 2.43
CA HIS A 84 -8.01 -10.86 1.73
C HIS A 84 -7.87 -12.35 2.09
N MET A 85 -6.67 -12.89 1.94
CA MET A 85 -6.45 -14.33 2.14
C MET A 85 -6.70 -14.77 3.58
N ALA A 86 -6.23 -13.97 4.54
CA ALA A 86 -6.41 -14.23 5.95
C ALA A 86 -7.91 -14.17 6.35
N ILE A 87 -8.60 -13.15 5.87
CA ILE A 87 -10.05 -12.99 6.07
C ILE A 87 -10.82 -14.18 5.48
N MET A 88 -10.49 -14.59 4.26
CA MET A 88 -11.15 -15.74 3.61
C MET A 88 -10.93 -17.04 4.39
N ALA A 89 -9.74 -17.24 4.96
CA ALA A 89 -9.43 -18.40 5.79
C ALA A 89 -10.26 -18.40 7.10
N VAL A 90 -10.30 -17.27 7.82
CA VAL A 90 -11.10 -17.12 9.05
C VAL A 90 -12.58 -17.32 8.75
N ALA A 91 -13.11 -16.67 7.73
CA ALA A 91 -14.50 -16.79 7.32
C ALA A 91 -14.90 -18.25 6.99
N LYS A 92 -14.04 -18.95 6.25
CA LYS A 92 -14.23 -20.38 5.90
C LYS A 92 -14.26 -21.28 7.13
N GLU A 93 -13.34 -21.09 8.08
CA GLU A 93 -13.29 -21.91 9.28
C GLU A 93 -14.48 -21.63 10.22
N LEU A 94 -14.89 -20.36 10.37
CA LEU A 94 -16.09 -20.01 11.14
C LEU A 94 -17.36 -20.60 10.55
N LYS A 95 -17.53 -20.58 9.22
CA LYS A 95 -18.67 -21.21 8.54
C LYS A 95 -18.65 -22.73 8.68
N LYS A 96 -17.50 -23.34 8.67
CA LYS A 96 -17.32 -24.79 8.87
C LYS A 96 -17.70 -25.20 10.29
N ARG A 97 -17.34 -24.42 11.31
CA ARG A 97 -17.70 -24.69 12.71
C ARG A 97 -19.22 -24.55 12.96
N ASN A 98 -19.85 -23.58 12.34
CA ASN A 98 -21.32 -23.44 12.38
C ASN A 98 -21.86 -22.99 11.01
N PRO A 99 -22.45 -23.92 10.22
CA PRO A 99 -22.99 -23.62 8.89
C PRO A 99 -24.15 -22.61 8.85
N ASN A 100 -24.81 -22.38 10.00
CA ASN A 100 -25.93 -21.43 10.09
C ASN A 100 -25.50 -19.96 10.18
N ARG A 101 -24.21 -19.69 10.42
CA ARG A 101 -23.66 -18.34 10.46
C ARG A 101 -23.81 -17.66 9.13
N ILE A 102 -24.14 -16.39 9.14
CA ILE A 102 -24.17 -15.53 7.94
C ILE A 102 -22.80 -14.88 7.81
N ILE A 103 -22.12 -15.15 6.70
CA ILE A 103 -20.79 -14.62 6.39
C ILE A 103 -20.94 -13.53 5.33
N LEU A 104 -20.56 -12.32 5.68
CA LEU A 104 -20.63 -11.13 4.85
C LEU A 104 -19.23 -10.61 4.54
N LEU A 105 -18.99 -10.23 3.30
CA LEU A 105 -17.75 -9.57 2.91
C LEU A 105 -18.02 -8.16 2.39
N GLY A 106 -17.09 -7.28 2.62
CA GLY A 106 -17.02 -5.94 2.05
C GLY A 106 -15.58 -5.55 1.79
N GLY A 107 -15.35 -4.34 1.33
CA GLY A 107 -14.03 -3.82 1.00
C GLY A 107 -13.71 -3.90 -0.49
N PRO A 108 -12.58 -3.30 -0.90
CA PRO A 108 -12.28 -3.11 -2.33
C PRO A 108 -11.72 -4.34 -3.03
N HIS A 109 -11.17 -5.32 -2.32
CA HIS A 109 -10.44 -6.45 -2.94
C HIS A 109 -11.26 -7.75 -2.93
N LEU A 110 -12.24 -7.86 -3.82
CA LEU A 110 -13.15 -9.01 -3.87
C LEU A 110 -13.24 -9.70 -5.23
N ASN A 111 -12.78 -9.07 -6.30
CA ASN A 111 -12.85 -9.59 -7.68
C ASN A 111 -14.27 -10.04 -8.10
N ILE A 112 -15.25 -9.23 -7.74
CA ILE A 112 -16.66 -9.56 -7.96
C ILE A 112 -17.28 -8.81 -9.15
N THR A 113 -16.70 -7.70 -9.55
CA THR A 113 -17.26 -6.82 -10.59
C THR A 113 -17.38 -7.52 -11.94
N TYR A 114 -16.40 -8.37 -12.27
CA TYR A 114 -16.33 -9.05 -13.58
C TYR A 114 -16.59 -10.55 -13.52
N ASN A 115 -16.69 -11.17 -12.32
CA ASN A 115 -16.74 -12.63 -12.13
C ASN A 115 -17.80 -13.12 -11.11
N ASN A 116 -18.99 -12.53 -11.09
CA ASN A 116 -19.99 -12.72 -10.04
C ASN A 116 -20.34 -14.17 -9.65
N LEU A 117 -20.73 -14.99 -10.62
CA LEU A 117 -21.29 -16.30 -10.31
C LEU A 117 -20.22 -17.33 -9.96
N ASP A 118 -19.15 -17.35 -10.71
CA ASP A 118 -18.04 -18.28 -10.51
C ASP A 118 -17.35 -18.04 -9.17
N TRP A 119 -17.34 -16.78 -8.71
CA TRP A 119 -16.79 -16.41 -7.41
C TRP A 119 -17.50 -17.16 -6.27
N PHE A 120 -18.83 -17.15 -6.23
CA PHE A 120 -19.62 -17.85 -5.19
C PHE A 120 -19.53 -19.37 -5.31
N ILE A 121 -19.30 -19.92 -6.51
CA ILE A 121 -19.07 -21.36 -6.70
C ILE A 121 -17.78 -21.76 -6.01
N LYS A 122 -16.74 -20.95 -6.08
CA LYS A 122 -15.46 -21.18 -5.40
C LYS A 122 -15.52 -20.92 -3.89
N HIS A 123 -16.32 -19.94 -3.46
CA HIS A 123 -16.37 -19.47 -2.08
C HIS A 123 -17.75 -19.71 -1.43
N LYS A 124 -18.17 -20.98 -1.41
CA LYS A 124 -19.52 -21.42 -0.94
C LYS A 124 -19.84 -21.04 0.52
N PHE A 125 -18.80 -20.69 1.31
CA PHE A 125 -18.94 -20.29 2.71
C PHE A 125 -19.35 -18.83 2.88
N VAL A 126 -19.38 -18.01 1.83
CA VAL A 126 -19.83 -16.61 1.86
C VAL A 126 -21.29 -16.55 1.41
N ASP A 127 -22.11 -15.83 2.17
CA ASP A 127 -23.53 -15.70 1.90
C ASP A 127 -23.83 -14.47 1.02
N ALA A 128 -23.19 -13.34 1.29
CA ALA A 128 -23.30 -12.13 0.48
C ALA A 128 -22.06 -11.24 0.59
N ILE A 129 -21.92 -10.38 -0.42
CA ILE A 129 -20.87 -9.39 -0.53
C ILE A 129 -21.54 -8.01 -0.68
N CYS A 130 -21.04 -7.02 0.04
CA CYS A 130 -21.33 -5.62 -0.31
C CYS A 130 -20.60 -5.29 -1.60
N GLU A 131 -21.32 -4.81 -2.61
CA GLU A 131 -20.72 -4.40 -3.88
C GLU A 131 -19.54 -3.45 -3.62
N PRO A 132 -18.34 -3.72 -4.17
CA PRO A 132 -17.20 -2.84 -3.99
C PRO A 132 -17.57 -1.40 -4.30
N THR A 133 -17.01 -0.46 -3.55
CA THR A 133 -17.28 0.97 -3.73
C THR A 133 -18.70 1.44 -3.41
N SER A 134 -19.48 0.60 -2.73
CA SER A 134 -20.82 0.93 -2.26
C SER A 134 -20.82 1.29 -0.76
N TYR A 135 -21.96 1.74 -0.29
CA TYR A 135 -22.16 2.17 1.10
C TYR A 135 -22.47 0.96 1.98
N GLY A 136 -21.47 0.41 2.61
CA GLY A 136 -21.58 -0.75 3.50
C GLY A 136 -22.55 -0.54 4.65
N GLU A 137 -22.75 0.69 5.09
CA GLU A 137 -23.68 1.06 6.14
C GLU A 137 -25.12 0.71 5.74
N TRP A 138 -25.54 0.99 4.50
CA TRP A 138 -26.87 0.60 4.01
C TRP A 138 -27.01 -0.92 3.90
N PHE A 139 -25.95 -1.59 3.41
CA PHE A 139 -25.92 -3.04 3.27
C PHE A 139 -26.12 -3.73 4.64
N ILE A 140 -25.33 -3.34 5.63
CA ILE A 140 -25.40 -3.90 7.00
C ILE A 140 -26.74 -3.55 7.65
N THR A 141 -27.23 -2.32 7.50
CA THR A 141 -28.51 -1.89 8.10
C THR A 141 -29.68 -2.73 7.56
N ASP A 142 -29.78 -2.91 6.25
CA ASP A 142 -30.86 -3.72 5.65
C ASP A 142 -30.80 -5.18 6.13
N ILE A 143 -29.59 -5.75 6.30
CA ILE A 143 -29.40 -7.12 6.79
C ILE A 143 -29.82 -7.25 8.26
N LEU A 144 -29.38 -6.33 9.11
CA LEU A 144 -29.69 -6.36 10.54
C LEU A 144 -31.18 -6.21 10.79
N ASP A 145 -31.84 -5.25 10.12
CA ASP A 145 -33.29 -5.04 10.24
C ASP A 145 -34.06 -6.30 9.85
N GLN A 146 -33.72 -6.88 8.70
CA GLN A 146 -34.39 -8.10 8.22
C GLN A 146 -34.08 -9.32 9.12
N SER A 147 -32.87 -9.41 9.65
CA SER A 147 -32.49 -10.49 10.57
C SER A 147 -33.28 -10.45 11.86
N VAL A 148 -33.63 -9.27 12.39
CA VAL A 148 -34.54 -9.12 13.52
C VAL A 148 -35.97 -9.46 13.15
N GLU A 149 -36.39 -9.14 11.92
CA GLU A 149 -37.72 -9.45 11.39
C GLU A 149 -37.91 -10.93 11.00
N GLY A 150 -36.81 -11.70 10.86
CA GLY A 150 -36.82 -13.13 10.50
C GLY A 150 -35.81 -13.49 9.41
N ASP A 151 -36.29 -13.79 8.21
CA ASP A 151 -35.44 -14.23 7.09
C ASP A 151 -34.99 -13.05 6.23
N ILE A 152 -33.75 -13.10 5.73
CA ILE A 152 -33.18 -12.08 4.85
C ILE A 152 -33.67 -12.29 3.42
N ASN A 153 -34.32 -11.28 2.87
CA ASN A 153 -34.58 -11.19 1.44
C ASN A 153 -33.45 -10.41 0.75
N TRP A 154 -32.47 -11.12 0.22
CA TRP A 154 -31.28 -10.52 -0.39
C TRP A 154 -31.57 -9.53 -1.53
N LYS A 155 -32.73 -9.66 -2.23
CA LYS A 155 -33.14 -8.72 -3.28
C LYS A 155 -33.45 -7.33 -2.71
N GLU A 156 -33.86 -7.25 -1.45
CA GLU A 156 -34.17 -6.01 -0.77
C GLU A 156 -32.98 -5.44 0.03
N VAL A 157 -31.83 -6.12 0.03
CA VAL A 157 -30.61 -5.63 0.67
C VAL A 157 -29.86 -4.71 -0.28
N SER A 158 -29.56 -3.49 0.18
CA SER A 158 -28.85 -2.48 -0.61
C SER A 158 -27.45 -2.94 -1.00
N PHE A 159 -27.14 -2.88 -2.29
CA PHE A 159 -25.84 -3.20 -2.87
C PHE A 159 -25.34 -4.63 -2.57
N ALA A 160 -26.22 -5.54 -2.24
CA ALA A 160 -25.83 -6.93 -2.03
C ALA A 160 -25.50 -7.61 -3.37
N VAL A 161 -24.39 -8.35 -3.37
CA VAL A 161 -24.11 -9.37 -4.38
C VAL A 161 -24.16 -10.72 -3.68
N TYR A 162 -24.96 -11.63 -4.19
CA TYR A 162 -25.17 -12.93 -3.57
C TYR A 162 -25.27 -14.02 -4.64
N LYS A 163 -25.27 -15.27 -4.23
CA LYS A 163 -25.14 -16.44 -5.12
C LYS A 163 -26.06 -16.43 -6.35
N THR A 164 -27.28 -15.90 -6.22
CA THR A 164 -28.30 -15.98 -7.29
C THR A 164 -28.66 -14.61 -7.88
N GLY A 165 -27.97 -13.53 -7.50
CA GLY A 165 -28.30 -12.22 -8.05
C GLY A 165 -27.70 -11.04 -7.29
N ARG A 166 -28.31 -9.89 -7.52
CA ARG A 166 -27.95 -8.63 -6.87
C ARG A 166 -29.16 -8.04 -6.14
N GLY A 167 -28.89 -7.34 -5.06
CA GLY A 167 -29.86 -6.58 -4.31
C GLY A 167 -30.23 -5.25 -4.96
N LYS A 168 -30.98 -4.45 -4.22
CA LYS A 168 -31.41 -3.12 -4.69
C LYS A 168 -30.25 -2.12 -4.69
N THR A 169 -30.36 -1.09 -5.52
CA THR A 169 -29.47 0.08 -5.50
C THR A 169 -30.15 1.25 -4.80
N ARG A 170 -29.36 2.16 -4.24
CA ARG A 170 -29.82 3.44 -3.68
C ARG A 170 -29.12 4.61 -4.36
N ASN A 171 -29.74 5.79 -4.33
CA ASN A 171 -29.07 7.01 -4.77
C ASN A 171 -28.02 7.43 -3.72
N LYS A 172 -26.76 7.41 -4.09
CA LYS A 172 -25.64 7.69 -3.18
C LYS A 172 -25.66 9.11 -2.59
N ILE A 173 -26.34 10.06 -3.24
CA ILE A 173 -26.51 11.44 -2.72
C ILE A 173 -27.36 11.46 -1.44
N ASP A 174 -28.25 10.50 -1.28
CA ASP A 174 -29.16 10.42 -0.13
C ASP A 174 -28.50 9.80 1.12
N PHE A 175 -27.17 9.59 1.08
CA PHE A 175 -26.44 9.08 2.23
C PHE A 175 -26.31 10.16 3.31
N ASP A 176 -26.78 9.83 4.49
CA ASP A 176 -26.66 10.65 5.69
C ASP A 176 -25.55 10.09 6.57
N PHE A 177 -24.52 10.89 6.84
CA PHE A 177 -23.42 10.46 7.68
C PHE A 177 -23.90 10.17 9.11
N PRO A 178 -23.28 9.18 9.81
CA PRO A 178 -23.54 8.99 11.23
C PRO A 178 -23.07 10.23 12.02
N SER A 179 -23.66 10.43 13.20
CA SER A 179 -23.11 11.35 14.20
C SER A 179 -21.66 10.98 14.54
N SER A 180 -20.96 11.86 15.28
CA SER A 180 -19.54 11.69 15.58
C SER A 180 -19.11 10.23 15.77
N LEU A 181 -18.02 9.84 15.13
CA LEU A 181 -17.48 8.48 15.20
C LEU A 181 -17.23 7.98 16.61
N ILE A 182 -17.04 8.91 17.52
CA ILE A 182 -16.49 8.65 18.86
C ILE A 182 -17.57 8.69 19.92
N SER A 183 -18.60 9.51 19.76
CA SER A 183 -19.68 9.63 20.74
C SER A 183 -20.39 8.29 21.01
N GLY A 184 -20.45 7.88 22.27
CA GLY A 184 -21.05 6.62 22.70
C GLY A 184 -20.17 5.36 22.49
N ASN A 185 -18.86 5.56 22.22
CA ASN A 185 -17.89 4.49 22.06
C ASN A 185 -16.60 4.75 22.85
N GLU A 186 -16.68 5.55 23.90
CA GLU A 186 -15.55 6.02 24.70
C GLU A 186 -14.76 4.86 25.32
N ASP A 187 -15.42 3.78 25.70
CA ASP A 187 -14.80 2.56 26.24
C ASP A 187 -13.79 1.94 25.25
N ILE A 188 -14.18 1.81 23.98
CA ILE A 188 -13.29 1.29 22.91
C ILE A 188 -12.13 2.23 22.67
N LEU A 189 -12.35 3.54 22.74
CA LEU A 189 -11.31 4.52 22.49
C LEU A 189 -10.26 4.52 23.60
N PHE A 190 -10.70 4.48 24.85
CA PHE A 190 -9.78 4.38 26.00
C PHE A 190 -9.01 3.06 25.98
N GLU A 191 -9.63 1.98 25.52
CA GLU A 191 -8.94 0.71 25.37
C GLU A 191 -7.87 0.79 24.24
N CYS A 192 -8.18 1.39 23.10
CA CYS A 192 -7.18 1.63 22.06
C CYS A 192 -6.01 2.48 22.58
N LYS A 193 -6.31 3.50 23.39
CA LYS A 193 -5.28 4.30 24.09
C LYS A 193 -4.39 3.44 24.99
N ASN A 194 -4.98 2.60 25.82
CA ASN A 194 -4.22 1.73 26.72
C ASN A 194 -3.31 0.79 25.93
N ILE A 195 -3.82 0.18 24.85
CA ILE A 195 -3.03 -0.66 23.96
C ILE A 195 -1.87 0.14 23.32
N ALA A 196 -2.12 1.37 22.88
CA ALA A 196 -1.09 2.24 22.32
C ALA A 196 0.02 2.53 23.35
N MET A 197 -0.36 2.85 24.59
CA MET A 197 0.57 3.10 25.68
C MET A 197 1.39 1.84 26.06
N GLU A 198 0.76 0.68 26.18
CA GLU A 198 1.43 -0.59 26.48
C GLU A 198 2.43 -1.00 25.41
N ARG A 199 2.11 -0.74 24.14
CA ARG A 199 2.98 -1.03 23.00
C ARG A 199 4.02 0.07 22.73
N ASN A 200 3.91 1.20 23.41
CA ASN A 200 4.72 2.40 23.14
C ASN A 200 4.67 2.82 21.67
N VAL A 201 3.47 2.92 21.12
CA VAL A 201 3.21 3.34 19.74
C VAL A 201 2.18 4.47 19.71
N PRO A 202 2.16 5.33 18.67
CA PRO A 202 1.18 6.41 18.60
C PRO A 202 -0.25 5.89 18.42
N LEU A 203 -1.19 6.58 19.07
CA LEU A 203 -2.63 6.39 18.85
C LEU A 203 -3.06 7.19 17.62
N VAL A 204 -3.66 6.50 16.65
CA VAL A 204 -4.03 7.05 15.35
C VAL A 204 -5.54 7.08 15.17
N MET A 205 -6.04 8.24 14.74
CA MET A 205 -7.43 8.42 14.33
C MET A 205 -7.54 8.47 12.81
N PRO A 206 -7.99 7.40 12.14
CA PRO A 206 -8.42 7.49 10.76
C PRO A 206 -9.69 8.34 10.67
N ILE A 207 -9.77 9.25 9.71
CA ILE A 207 -10.95 10.12 9.52
C ILE A 207 -11.32 10.21 8.05
N GLU A 208 -12.60 10.01 7.75
CA GLU A 208 -13.17 10.22 6.42
C GLU A 208 -13.95 11.54 6.43
N LEU A 209 -13.51 12.49 5.65
CA LEU A 209 -14.16 13.80 5.49
C LEU A 209 -15.04 13.83 4.25
N THR A 210 -14.61 13.12 3.22
CA THR A 210 -15.24 13.09 1.90
C THR A 210 -15.27 11.68 1.38
N ARG A 211 -16.44 11.21 0.99
CA ARG A 211 -16.60 9.90 0.36
C ARG A 211 -16.78 10.05 -1.14
N GLY A 212 -15.97 9.30 -1.88
CA GLY A 212 -15.98 9.29 -3.34
C GLY A 212 -14.84 10.07 -3.96
N CYS A 213 -14.67 9.87 -5.28
CA CYS A 213 -13.69 10.57 -6.09
C CYS A 213 -14.33 10.94 -7.44
N PRO A 214 -14.24 12.21 -7.90
CA PRO A 214 -14.85 12.61 -9.18
C PRO A 214 -14.03 12.18 -10.39
N TYR A 215 -12.84 11.64 -10.18
CA TYR A 215 -11.92 11.23 -11.22
C TYR A 215 -12.11 9.76 -11.61
N GLN A 216 -11.66 9.41 -12.82
CA GLN A 216 -11.91 8.10 -13.42
C GLN A 216 -10.60 7.38 -13.78
N CYS A 217 -9.57 7.52 -12.96
CA CYS A 217 -8.31 6.82 -13.17
C CYS A 217 -8.55 5.31 -13.24
N VAL A 218 -8.16 4.70 -14.36
CA VAL A 218 -8.52 3.29 -14.62
C VAL A 218 -7.82 2.29 -13.71
N PHE A 219 -6.68 2.64 -13.14
CA PHE A 219 -5.92 1.79 -12.22
C PHE A 219 -6.47 1.80 -10.78
N CYS A 220 -7.40 2.72 -10.49
CA CYS A 220 -7.85 3.00 -9.14
C CYS A 220 -9.25 2.44 -8.90
N GLU A 221 -9.43 1.71 -7.82
CA GLU A 221 -10.76 1.21 -7.41
C GLU A 221 -11.68 2.34 -6.92
N TRP A 222 -11.14 3.42 -6.37
CA TRP A 222 -11.94 4.55 -5.89
C TRP A 222 -12.60 5.36 -7.02
N GLY A 223 -11.89 5.54 -8.14
CA GLY A 223 -12.41 6.32 -9.28
C GLY A 223 -13.51 5.61 -10.06
N GLY A 224 -13.37 4.30 -10.24
CA GLY A 224 -14.31 3.50 -11.04
C GLY A 224 -15.59 3.15 -10.32
N GLY A 225 -15.52 2.97 -9.03
CA GLY A 225 -16.57 2.32 -8.28
C GLY A 225 -17.46 3.24 -7.46
N ILE A 226 -16.94 4.27 -6.86
CA ILE A 226 -17.74 5.23 -6.08
C ILE A 226 -18.57 6.15 -7.02
N GLY A 227 -18.43 5.95 -8.35
CA GLY A 227 -19.38 6.43 -9.34
C GLY A 227 -19.41 7.94 -9.54
N GLY A 228 -18.28 8.60 -9.41
CA GLY A 228 -18.14 10.01 -9.75
C GLY A 228 -18.93 11.00 -8.87
N LYS A 229 -19.73 10.50 -7.94
CA LYS A 229 -20.44 11.35 -6.97
C LYS A 229 -19.64 11.42 -5.69
N VAL A 230 -19.41 12.65 -5.27
CA VAL A 230 -18.67 12.95 -4.05
C VAL A 230 -19.65 13.52 -3.04
N ILE A 231 -19.63 12.98 -1.84
CA ILE A 231 -20.42 13.50 -0.72
C ILE A 231 -19.48 13.91 0.40
N ARG A 232 -19.83 15.02 1.04
CA ARG A 232 -19.06 15.62 2.11
C ARG A 232 -19.73 15.40 3.46
N LYS A 233 -18.97 14.99 4.47
CA LYS A 233 -19.40 15.01 5.85
C LYS A 233 -19.58 16.47 6.31
N PRO A 234 -20.66 16.81 7.04
CA PRO A 234 -20.86 18.16 7.55
C PRO A 234 -19.68 18.63 8.41
N LEU A 235 -19.26 19.88 8.23
CA LEU A 235 -18.08 20.43 8.91
C LEU A 235 -18.19 20.37 10.44
N ASP A 236 -19.39 20.59 10.99
CA ASP A 236 -19.61 20.54 12.44
C ASP A 236 -19.40 19.12 12.99
N MET A 237 -19.83 18.08 12.25
CA MET A 237 -19.57 16.70 12.62
C MET A 237 -18.07 16.34 12.55
N ILE A 238 -17.36 16.92 11.58
CA ILE A 238 -15.90 16.75 11.50
C ILE A 238 -15.23 17.39 12.71
N LYS A 239 -15.64 18.59 13.10
CA LYS A 239 -15.09 19.28 14.28
C LYS A 239 -15.38 18.52 15.57
N GLU A 240 -16.58 17.98 15.72
CA GLU A 240 -16.92 17.12 16.85
C GLU A 240 -15.97 15.91 16.99
N ASP A 241 -15.64 15.25 15.85
CA ASP A 241 -14.68 14.15 15.86
C ASP A 241 -13.26 14.64 16.25
N LEU A 242 -12.84 15.80 15.73
CA LEU A 242 -11.53 16.37 16.03
C LEU A 242 -11.38 16.87 17.47
N ASP A 243 -12.46 17.29 18.14
CA ASP A 243 -12.46 17.71 19.53
C ASP A 243 -12.08 16.60 20.54
N TRP A 244 -12.14 15.35 20.10
CA TRP A 244 -11.68 14.20 20.89
C TRP A 244 -10.15 14.04 20.91
N ILE A 245 -9.42 14.71 20.01
CA ILE A 245 -7.96 14.61 19.92
C ILE A 245 -7.30 14.87 21.28
N PRO A 246 -7.51 16.01 21.94
CA PRO A 246 -6.90 16.28 23.24
C PRO A 246 -7.50 15.43 24.37
N GLN A 247 -8.77 15.04 24.28
CA GLN A 247 -9.47 14.30 25.35
C GLN A 247 -8.93 12.89 25.51
N ILE A 248 -8.64 12.22 24.38
CA ILE A 248 -8.13 10.84 24.37
C ILE A 248 -6.60 10.81 24.28
N GLY A 249 -5.99 11.88 23.74
CA GLY A 249 -4.56 11.92 23.48
C GLY A 249 -4.21 11.27 22.14
N ILE A 250 -4.97 11.59 21.09
CA ILE A 250 -4.70 11.13 19.73
C ILE A 250 -3.47 11.84 19.21
N GLU A 251 -2.44 11.07 18.86
CA GLU A 251 -1.16 11.59 18.42
C GLU A 251 -1.09 11.79 16.91
N GLN A 252 -1.83 11.00 16.14
CA GLN A 252 -1.82 11.08 14.69
C GLN A 252 -3.22 11.06 14.11
N ILE A 253 -3.40 11.79 13.01
CA ILE A 253 -4.61 11.76 12.18
C ILE A 253 -4.24 11.15 10.83
N GLN A 254 -5.08 10.25 10.31
CA GLN A 254 -4.99 9.74 8.94
C GLN A 254 -6.22 10.21 8.17
N ILE A 255 -6.05 11.13 7.25
CA ILE A 255 -7.12 11.59 6.36
C ILE A 255 -7.27 10.57 5.23
N LEU A 256 -8.41 9.87 5.22
CA LEU A 256 -8.69 8.75 4.30
C LEU A 256 -9.28 9.19 2.96
N ASP A 257 -9.44 10.49 2.75
CA ASP A 257 -10.04 11.04 1.54
C ASP A 257 -9.21 10.70 0.30
N ALA A 258 -9.90 10.37 -0.79
CA ALA A 258 -9.25 10.13 -2.09
C ALA A 258 -8.54 11.38 -2.64
N ASN A 259 -8.98 12.58 -2.26
CA ASN A 259 -8.38 13.87 -2.62
C ASN A 259 -8.70 14.93 -1.57
N TYR A 260 -7.87 15.07 -0.57
CA TYR A 260 -7.98 16.18 0.40
C TYR A 260 -7.62 17.50 -0.27
N GLY A 261 -8.32 18.58 0.08
CA GLY A 261 -8.19 19.89 -0.58
C GLY A 261 -9.06 20.04 -1.83
N ILE A 262 -9.98 19.11 -2.09
CA ILE A 262 -10.92 19.24 -3.22
C ILE A 262 -12.05 20.23 -2.92
N TYR A 263 -12.43 20.36 -1.64
CA TYR A 263 -13.43 21.31 -1.14
C TYR A 263 -12.78 22.52 -0.47
N LEU A 264 -13.49 23.64 -0.46
CA LEU A 264 -13.04 24.86 0.23
C LEU A 264 -12.95 24.63 1.75
N GLU A 265 -13.89 23.89 2.29
CA GLU A 265 -13.98 23.55 3.71
C GLU A 265 -12.82 22.70 4.22
N ASP A 266 -12.00 22.11 3.34
CA ASP A 266 -10.79 21.39 3.74
C ASP A 266 -9.75 22.32 4.38
N GLU A 267 -9.70 23.58 3.94
CA GLU A 267 -8.91 24.63 4.58
C GLU A 267 -9.39 24.89 6.02
N ASP A 268 -10.70 24.91 6.25
CA ASP A 268 -11.28 25.13 7.58
C ASP A 268 -10.95 23.97 8.52
N VAL A 269 -10.95 22.74 8.02
CA VAL A 269 -10.51 21.54 8.77
C VAL A 269 -9.04 21.66 9.14
N SER A 270 -8.17 22.05 8.21
CA SER A 270 -6.74 22.23 8.47
C SER A 270 -6.47 23.34 9.51
N LYS A 271 -7.17 24.47 9.43
CA LYS A 271 -7.10 25.54 10.43
C LYS A 271 -7.62 25.10 11.79
N TYR A 272 -8.63 24.24 11.81
CA TYR A 272 -9.16 23.71 13.07
C TYR A 272 -8.15 22.76 13.74
N ILE A 273 -7.49 21.91 12.98
CA ILE A 273 -6.38 21.07 13.46
C ILE A 273 -5.23 21.93 13.98
N GLU A 274 -4.84 23.00 13.26
CA GLU A 274 -3.83 23.98 13.71
C GLU A 274 -4.22 24.59 15.06
N THR A 275 -5.49 24.95 15.24
CA THR A 275 -6.01 25.52 16.49
C THR A 275 -5.90 24.49 17.63
N ILE A 276 -6.34 23.25 17.42
CA ILE A 276 -6.24 22.16 18.42
C ILE A 276 -4.77 21.96 18.79
N LYS A 277 -3.88 21.86 17.81
CA LYS A 277 -2.43 21.73 18.04
C LYS A 277 -1.88 22.85 18.90
N GLY A 278 -2.32 24.09 18.65
CA GLY A 278 -1.86 25.27 19.35
C GLY A 278 -2.13 25.25 20.86
N TYR A 279 -3.30 24.77 21.29
CA TYR A 279 -3.64 24.74 22.73
C TYR A 279 -3.36 23.40 23.42
N SER A 280 -3.40 22.28 22.69
CA SER A 280 -3.26 20.94 23.27
C SER A 280 -1.88 20.29 23.07
N GLY A 281 -1.11 20.80 22.11
CA GLY A 281 0.11 20.15 21.66
C GLY A 281 -0.11 18.92 20.74
N LEU A 282 -1.36 18.55 20.47
CA LEU A 282 -1.75 17.41 19.63
C LEU A 282 -2.58 17.86 18.42
N PRO A 283 -2.61 17.11 17.31
CA PRO A 283 -1.82 15.90 17.02
C PRO A 283 -0.33 16.22 16.75
N ASN A 284 0.50 15.19 16.74
CA ASN A 284 1.90 15.33 16.35
C ASN A 284 2.11 15.15 14.84
N HIS A 285 1.20 14.41 14.20
CA HIS A 285 1.29 14.09 12.79
C HIS A 285 -0.09 14.04 12.12
N VAL A 286 -0.16 14.54 10.89
CA VAL A 286 -1.32 14.40 9.99
C VAL A 286 -0.84 13.75 8.70
N GLU A 287 -1.30 12.54 8.44
CA GLU A 287 -1.02 11.82 7.19
C GLU A 287 -2.14 12.05 6.18
N ILE A 288 -1.77 12.40 4.95
CA ILE A 288 -2.69 12.66 3.84
C ILE A 288 -2.32 11.74 2.69
N TYR A 289 -3.23 10.83 2.32
CA TYR A 289 -2.97 9.84 1.27
C TYR A 289 -3.21 10.33 -0.15
N GLY A 290 -4.08 11.31 -0.34
CA GLY A 290 -4.41 11.80 -1.68
C GLY A 290 -4.70 13.30 -1.70
N MET A 291 -4.01 14.05 -2.58
CA MET A 291 -4.15 15.50 -2.68
C MET A 291 -3.90 16.07 -4.07
N THR A 292 -3.36 15.27 -4.97
CA THR A 292 -2.74 15.72 -6.22
C THR A 292 -3.68 16.43 -7.19
N LYS A 293 -4.98 16.12 -7.14
CA LYS A 293 -5.95 16.62 -8.14
C LYS A 293 -6.76 17.83 -7.72
N SER A 294 -6.49 18.38 -6.55
CA SER A 294 -7.10 19.65 -6.14
C SER A 294 -6.49 20.83 -6.90
N LYS A 295 -7.26 21.91 -7.08
CA LYS A 295 -6.72 23.17 -7.63
C LYS A 295 -5.57 23.65 -6.75
N GLN A 296 -4.55 24.23 -7.37
CA GLN A 296 -3.31 24.66 -6.68
C GLN A 296 -3.61 25.57 -5.46
N GLU A 297 -4.42 26.61 -5.64
CA GLU A 297 -4.72 27.53 -4.55
C GLU A 297 -5.39 26.83 -3.35
N ARG A 298 -6.24 25.83 -3.62
CA ARG A 298 -6.87 25.02 -2.56
C ARG A 298 -5.87 24.12 -1.84
N ARG A 299 -4.95 23.49 -2.58
CA ARG A 299 -3.90 22.66 -1.96
C ARG A 299 -3.04 23.49 -1.03
N TRP A 300 -2.63 24.67 -1.46
CA TRP A 300 -1.84 25.58 -0.64
C TRP A 300 -2.62 26.00 0.61
N ALA A 301 -3.83 26.49 0.45
CA ALA A 301 -4.68 26.89 1.56
C ALA A 301 -4.95 25.75 2.55
N THR A 302 -5.02 24.51 2.06
CA THR A 302 -5.26 23.33 2.89
C THR A 302 -4.00 22.84 3.61
N ILE A 303 -2.83 22.87 2.96
CA ILE A 303 -1.58 22.37 3.55
C ILE A 303 -0.90 23.38 4.45
N GLU A 304 -0.98 24.65 4.14
CA GLU A 304 -0.23 25.69 4.84
C GLU A 304 -0.55 25.80 6.35
N PRO A 305 -1.81 25.70 6.83
CA PRO A 305 -2.09 25.63 8.26
C PRO A 305 -1.45 24.43 8.96
N LEU A 306 -1.44 23.27 8.30
CA LEU A 306 -0.81 22.04 8.84
C LEU A 306 0.71 22.17 8.88
N ALA A 307 1.30 22.82 7.87
CA ALA A 307 2.73 23.11 7.83
C ALA A 307 3.14 24.08 8.96
N ARG A 308 2.39 25.15 9.18
CA ARG A 308 2.62 26.08 10.31
C ARG A 308 2.48 25.39 11.66
N ALA A 309 1.53 24.49 11.78
CA ALA A 309 1.34 23.67 12.98
C ALA A 309 2.44 22.59 13.17
N LYS A 310 3.32 22.39 12.18
CA LYS A 310 4.38 21.37 12.18
C LYS A 310 3.84 19.95 12.39
N VAL A 311 2.69 19.64 11.79
CA VAL A 311 2.06 18.32 11.86
C VAL A 311 2.13 17.56 10.56
N VAL A 312 2.71 18.13 9.50
CA VAL A 312 3.02 17.47 8.23
C VAL A 312 4.53 17.46 8.03
N GLU A 313 5.11 16.30 7.86
CA GLU A 313 6.55 16.12 7.67
C GLU A 313 6.93 16.00 6.20
N ARG A 314 6.02 15.47 5.38
CA ARG A 314 6.22 15.21 3.97
C ARG A 314 5.00 15.61 3.16
N TYR A 315 5.22 16.12 1.97
CA TYR A 315 4.18 16.42 1.00
C TYR A 315 4.21 15.41 -0.13
N LYS A 316 3.16 14.59 -0.24
CA LYS A 316 3.08 13.53 -1.24
C LYS A 316 2.30 13.99 -2.48
N LEU A 317 2.88 13.77 -3.65
CA LEU A 317 2.27 14.05 -4.93
C LEU A 317 2.31 12.80 -5.82
N SER A 318 1.15 12.20 -6.03
CA SER A 318 1.00 11.01 -6.88
C SER A 318 0.92 11.43 -8.34
N LEU A 319 2.05 11.73 -8.98
CA LEU A 319 2.11 12.13 -10.39
C LEU A 319 1.84 10.95 -11.35
N GLN A 320 2.15 9.74 -10.92
CA GLN A 320 2.02 8.47 -11.63
C GLN A 320 2.98 8.31 -12.81
N THR A 321 3.18 9.33 -13.64
CA THR A 321 4.11 9.37 -14.75
C THR A 321 4.30 10.80 -15.25
N LEU A 322 5.39 11.03 -15.96
CA LEU A 322 5.66 12.29 -16.65
C LEU A 322 5.12 12.31 -18.09
N ASN A 323 4.69 11.16 -18.60
CA ASN A 323 4.27 11.02 -20.00
C ASN A 323 2.76 11.33 -20.14
N ASN A 324 2.43 12.38 -20.92
CA ASN A 324 1.05 12.81 -21.12
C ASN A 324 0.19 11.77 -21.87
N GLU A 325 0.78 10.97 -22.77
CA GLU A 325 0.02 9.92 -23.45
C GLU A 325 -0.31 8.77 -22.49
N VAL A 326 0.61 8.43 -21.58
CA VAL A 326 0.33 7.46 -20.52
C VAL A 326 -0.77 7.98 -19.60
N LEU A 327 -0.73 9.26 -19.17
CA LEU A 327 -1.79 9.88 -18.39
C LEU A 327 -3.16 9.78 -19.09
N LYS A 328 -3.19 10.00 -20.40
CA LYS A 328 -4.41 9.86 -21.18
C LYS A 328 -4.90 8.42 -21.26
N ASN A 329 -4.01 7.44 -21.43
CA ASN A 329 -4.35 6.02 -21.45
C ASN A 329 -4.99 5.56 -20.13
N ILE A 330 -4.51 6.08 -19.02
CA ILE A 330 -5.05 5.78 -17.68
C ILE A 330 -6.21 6.73 -17.26
N LYS A 331 -6.75 7.51 -18.20
CA LYS A 331 -7.83 8.49 -17.98
C LYS A 331 -7.56 9.46 -16.82
N ARG A 332 -6.34 9.94 -16.76
CA ARG A 332 -5.91 10.89 -15.75
C ARG A 332 -5.60 12.26 -16.37
N THR A 333 -6.19 13.29 -15.78
CA THR A 333 -5.85 14.70 -16.07
C THR A 333 -5.21 15.28 -14.83
N ASP A 334 -3.98 15.72 -14.94
CA ASP A 334 -3.26 16.32 -13.84
C ASP A 334 -3.14 17.84 -13.96
N ILE A 335 -2.70 18.47 -12.89
CA ILE A 335 -2.31 19.87 -12.85
C ILE A 335 -0.96 20.01 -13.58
N PRO A 336 -0.66 21.17 -14.19
CA PRO A 336 0.66 21.43 -14.75
C PRO A 336 1.77 21.19 -13.72
N ARG A 337 2.74 20.35 -14.06
CA ARG A 337 3.79 19.84 -13.15
C ARG A 337 4.67 20.95 -12.58
N GLU A 338 4.94 21.96 -13.39
CA GLU A 338 5.72 23.12 -12.97
C GLU A 338 5.16 23.74 -11.69
N LYS A 339 3.85 23.81 -11.60
CA LYS A 339 3.16 24.33 -10.41
C LYS A 339 3.27 23.40 -9.20
N ASP A 340 3.34 22.09 -9.43
CA ASP A 340 3.54 21.13 -8.36
C ASP A 340 4.97 21.22 -7.81
N PHE A 341 5.94 21.40 -8.69
CA PHE A 341 7.34 21.59 -8.31
C PHE A 341 7.56 22.96 -7.61
N GLU A 342 6.96 24.05 -8.10
CA GLU A 342 6.97 25.34 -7.43
C GLU A 342 6.42 25.24 -6.00
N PHE A 343 5.33 24.51 -5.80
CA PHE A 343 4.74 24.35 -4.48
C PHE A 343 5.60 23.47 -3.57
N ALA A 344 6.15 22.38 -4.08
CA ALA A 344 7.08 21.55 -3.34
C ALA A 344 8.32 22.33 -2.87
N GLN A 345 8.87 23.17 -3.75
CA GLN A 345 9.99 24.06 -3.41
C GLN A 345 9.59 25.11 -2.35
N TYR A 346 8.43 25.71 -2.50
CA TYR A 346 7.90 26.67 -1.50
C TYR A 346 7.77 26.04 -0.12
N LEU A 347 7.23 24.81 -0.03
CA LEU A 347 7.10 24.08 1.23
C LEU A 347 8.45 23.77 1.87
N PHE A 348 9.44 23.40 1.05
CA PHE A 348 10.78 23.15 1.53
C PHE A 348 11.46 24.43 2.03
N ASP A 349 11.44 25.51 1.26
CA ASP A 349 12.11 26.77 1.59
C ASP A 349 11.48 27.46 2.81
N THR A 350 10.14 27.35 2.95
CA THR A 350 9.41 28.04 4.01
C THR A 350 9.29 27.26 5.30
N TYR A 351 9.06 25.96 5.20
CA TYR A 351 8.72 25.09 6.34
C TYR A 351 9.67 23.92 6.55
N GLY A 352 10.63 23.68 5.66
CA GLY A 352 11.52 22.53 5.69
C GLY A 352 10.84 21.19 5.34
N ILE A 353 9.64 21.24 4.76
CA ILE A 353 8.86 20.06 4.41
C ILE A 353 9.39 19.47 3.10
N ARG A 354 9.84 18.24 3.14
CA ARG A 354 10.26 17.50 1.94
C ARG A 354 9.07 16.98 1.17
N SER A 355 9.26 16.86 -0.15
CA SER A 355 8.23 16.31 -1.04
C SER A 355 8.64 14.94 -1.54
N ASP A 356 7.66 14.03 -1.57
CA ASP A 356 7.77 12.70 -2.17
C ASP A 356 6.89 12.66 -3.42
N PHE A 357 7.46 12.29 -4.55
CA PHE A 357 6.71 12.10 -5.79
C PHE A 357 6.49 10.62 -6.05
N GLU A 358 5.24 10.25 -6.26
CA GLU A 358 4.86 8.87 -6.51
C GLU A 358 4.66 8.64 -8.01
N PHE A 359 5.36 7.63 -8.53
CA PHE A 359 5.28 7.15 -9.90
C PHE A 359 4.82 5.71 -9.95
N MET A 360 4.21 5.32 -11.06
CA MET A 360 3.74 3.96 -11.26
C MET A 360 4.37 3.38 -12.52
N MET A 361 5.20 2.36 -12.35
CA MET A 361 5.85 1.64 -13.44
C MET A 361 4.87 0.65 -14.08
N GLY A 362 4.96 0.50 -15.39
CA GLY A 362 4.19 -0.51 -16.11
C GLY A 362 2.79 -0.07 -16.54
N LEU A 363 2.52 1.23 -16.60
CA LEU A 363 1.29 1.78 -17.16
C LEU A 363 1.27 1.64 -18.71
N PRO A 364 0.10 1.51 -19.37
CA PRO A 364 0.03 1.39 -20.83
C PRO A 364 0.59 2.61 -21.55
N GLY A 365 1.56 2.38 -22.41
CA GLY A 365 2.30 3.43 -23.11
C GLY A 365 3.58 3.88 -22.38
N TYR A 366 3.83 3.39 -21.16
CA TYR A 366 5.05 3.65 -20.41
C TYR A 366 6.26 2.99 -21.09
N THR A 367 7.35 3.72 -21.23
CA THR A 367 8.53 3.27 -21.93
C THR A 367 9.77 3.23 -21.03
N ARG A 368 10.83 2.59 -21.54
CA ARG A 368 12.15 2.64 -20.90
C ARG A 368 12.65 4.08 -20.73
N ASP A 369 12.37 4.96 -21.70
CA ASP A 369 12.78 6.37 -21.63
C ASP A 369 12.00 7.14 -20.56
N ASP A 370 10.71 6.82 -20.36
CA ASP A 370 9.92 7.42 -19.26
C ASP A 370 10.51 7.05 -17.89
N PHE A 371 10.88 5.78 -17.69
CA PHE A 371 11.51 5.33 -16.46
C PHE A 371 12.77 6.13 -16.11
N TYR A 372 13.63 6.31 -17.08
CA TYR A 372 14.88 7.04 -16.88
C TYR A 372 14.71 8.56 -16.79
N ALA A 373 13.70 9.14 -17.45
CA ALA A 373 13.37 10.55 -17.30
C ALA A 373 12.91 10.89 -15.88
N GLU A 374 12.25 9.94 -15.19
CA GLU A 374 11.91 10.09 -13.79
C GLU A 374 13.14 10.11 -12.88
N VAL A 375 14.20 9.37 -13.22
CA VAL A 375 15.48 9.41 -12.48
C VAL A 375 16.12 10.79 -12.63
N ASP A 376 16.08 11.40 -13.81
CA ASP A 376 16.65 12.74 -14.03
C ASP A 376 15.99 13.79 -13.15
N ILE A 377 14.66 13.76 -12.99
CA ILE A 377 13.91 14.66 -12.10
C ILE A 377 14.36 14.53 -10.65
N GLN A 378 14.65 13.31 -10.17
CA GLN A 378 15.15 13.11 -8.81
C GLN A 378 16.40 13.94 -8.53
N TYR A 379 17.32 13.97 -9.49
CA TYR A 379 18.57 14.73 -9.36
C TYR A 379 18.42 16.22 -9.67
N GLU A 380 17.50 16.59 -10.54
CA GLU A 380 17.23 17.99 -10.89
C GLU A 380 16.63 18.75 -9.70
N TYR A 381 15.66 18.16 -9.02
CA TYR A 381 14.89 18.81 -7.94
C TYR A 381 15.27 18.34 -6.54
N GLY A 382 16.06 17.27 -6.39
CA GLY A 382 16.43 16.71 -5.08
C GLY A 382 15.28 16.06 -4.32
N TYR A 383 14.17 15.73 -5.01
CA TYR A 383 13.00 15.10 -4.40
C TYR A 383 13.18 13.60 -4.23
N ASN A 384 12.51 13.05 -3.22
CA ASN A 384 12.39 11.61 -3.09
C ASN A 384 11.36 11.09 -4.10
N LEU A 385 11.73 10.07 -4.87
CA LEU A 385 10.82 9.41 -5.81
C LEU A 385 10.43 8.05 -5.29
N GLU A 386 9.15 7.85 -5.06
CA GLU A 386 8.57 6.56 -4.74
C GLU A 386 8.00 5.96 -6.04
N ARG A 387 8.58 4.86 -6.51
CA ARG A 387 8.15 4.17 -7.73
C ARG A 387 7.50 2.85 -7.36
N TYR A 388 6.22 2.72 -7.73
CA TYR A 388 5.43 1.52 -7.47
C TYR A 388 5.24 0.70 -8.74
N LEU A 389 5.22 -0.61 -8.60
CA LEU A 389 4.71 -1.48 -9.66
C LEU A 389 3.20 -1.32 -9.78
N TRP A 390 2.70 -1.37 -11.00
CA TRP A 390 1.26 -1.39 -11.17
C TRP A 390 0.66 -2.72 -10.71
N LEU A 391 0.07 -2.68 -9.52
CA LEU A 391 -0.80 -3.75 -9.01
C LEU A 391 -2.09 -3.74 -9.83
N PHE A 392 -2.40 -4.87 -10.47
CA PHE A 392 -3.58 -4.99 -11.31
C PHE A 392 -4.79 -5.36 -10.46
N LEU A 393 -5.45 -4.33 -9.91
CA LEU A 393 -6.52 -4.51 -8.95
C LEU A 393 -7.79 -5.06 -9.62
N PRO A 394 -8.37 -6.15 -9.10
CA PRO A 394 -9.40 -6.92 -9.80
C PRO A 394 -10.75 -6.20 -9.97
N ASP A 395 -11.04 -5.20 -9.16
CA ASP A 395 -12.27 -4.41 -9.23
C ASP A 395 -12.05 -3.02 -9.85
N SER A 396 -10.84 -2.72 -10.32
CA SER A 396 -10.53 -1.48 -11.03
C SER A 396 -11.08 -1.47 -12.47
N PRO A 397 -11.36 -0.31 -13.08
CA PRO A 397 -11.79 -0.22 -14.47
C PRO A 397 -10.81 -0.83 -15.47
N ALA A 398 -9.51 -0.83 -15.16
CA ALA A 398 -8.48 -1.45 -16.00
C ALA A 398 -8.63 -2.97 -16.10
N TYR A 399 -9.22 -3.63 -15.11
CA TYR A 399 -9.44 -5.07 -15.12
C TYR A 399 -10.52 -5.52 -16.12
N SER A 400 -11.18 -4.58 -16.79
CA SER A 400 -12.18 -4.93 -17.81
C SER A 400 -11.53 -5.62 -19.01
N PRO A 401 -12.14 -6.69 -19.58
CA PRO A 401 -11.61 -7.40 -20.73
C PRO A 401 -11.34 -6.51 -21.95
N SER A 402 -12.14 -5.45 -22.12
CA SER A 402 -11.97 -4.49 -23.22
C SER A 402 -10.70 -3.66 -23.06
N TYR A 403 -10.39 -3.19 -21.85
CA TYR A 403 -9.20 -2.40 -21.57
C TYR A 403 -7.93 -3.26 -21.67
N ILE A 404 -7.97 -4.47 -21.10
CA ILE A 404 -6.87 -5.46 -21.21
C ILE A 404 -6.52 -5.70 -22.68
N LYS A 405 -7.53 -5.96 -23.52
CA LYS A 405 -7.35 -6.19 -24.94
C LYS A 405 -6.84 -4.94 -25.66
N GLN A 406 -7.38 -3.76 -25.33
CA GLN A 406 -7.01 -2.49 -25.97
C GLN A 406 -5.53 -2.16 -25.77
N HIS A 407 -4.97 -2.46 -24.62
CA HIS A 407 -3.61 -2.09 -24.23
C HIS A 407 -2.64 -3.28 -24.15
N ASN A 408 -3.03 -4.45 -24.70
CA ASN A 408 -2.19 -5.66 -24.73
C ASN A 408 -1.64 -6.05 -23.35
N ILE A 409 -2.42 -5.83 -22.28
CA ILE A 409 -1.98 -6.06 -20.89
C ILE A 409 -1.77 -7.54 -20.65
N LYS A 410 -0.58 -7.89 -20.12
CA LYS A 410 -0.27 -9.21 -19.57
C LYS A 410 0.13 -9.06 -18.12
N THR A 411 -0.37 -9.96 -17.31
CA THR A 411 -0.16 -9.97 -15.86
C THR A 411 0.51 -11.25 -15.41
N GLU A 412 1.26 -11.16 -14.32
CA GLU A 412 1.76 -12.32 -13.60
C GLU A 412 1.47 -12.17 -12.11
N LYS A 413 1.17 -13.27 -11.49
CA LYS A 413 1.10 -13.36 -10.03
C LYS A 413 2.51 -13.56 -9.51
N ILE A 414 3.14 -12.53 -9.00
CA ILE A 414 4.50 -12.57 -8.53
C ILE A 414 4.47 -12.62 -7.01
N CYS A 415 4.82 -13.76 -6.45
CA CYS A 415 5.05 -13.89 -5.03
C CYS A 415 6.50 -13.55 -4.73
N ILE A 416 6.76 -12.30 -4.37
CA ILE A 416 8.08 -11.85 -3.95
C ILE A 416 7.98 -11.71 -2.44
N GLY A 417 8.75 -12.49 -1.69
CA GLY A 417 8.66 -12.51 -0.23
C GLY A 417 8.80 -11.15 0.45
N LYS A 418 8.95 -11.11 1.75
CA LYS A 418 8.98 -9.92 2.62
C LYS A 418 9.95 -8.83 2.16
N SER A 419 9.65 -8.10 1.08
CA SER A 419 10.34 -6.89 0.68
C SER A 419 9.42 -5.69 0.88
N ARG A 420 9.96 -4.47 0.90
CA ARG A 420 9.17 -3.23 0.90
C ARG A 420 8.12 -3.17 -0.22
N MET A 421 8.38 -3.85 -1.34
CA MET A 421 7.42 -4.02 -2.43
C MET A 421 6.14 -4.72 -2.03
N ASN A 422 6.24 -5.58 -1.05
CA ASN A 422 5.17 -6.45 -0.60
C ASN A 422 4.55 -5.98 0.70
N SER A 423 4.94 -4.80 1.21
CA SER A 423 4.36 -4.24 2.43
C SER A 423 2.83 -4.15 2.35
N TYR A 424 2.29 -4.02 1.15
CA TYR A 424 0.86 -4.00 0.92
C TYR A 424 0.21 -5.38 0.74
N ALA A 425 0.97 -6.38 0.30
CA ALA A 425 0.40 -7.66 -0.10
C ALA A 425 0.75 -8.83 0.82
N PHE A 426 1.86 -8.74 1.55
CA PHE A 426 2.46 -9.90 2.20
C PHE A 426 2.92 -9.69 3.64
N ASP A 427 3.13 -8.46 4.09
CA ASP A 427 3.52 -8.20 5.49
C ASP A 427 2.39 -8.54 6.47
N ASP A 428 1.15 -8.50 6.03
CA ASP A 428 0.00 -8.86 6.82
C ASP A 428 -0.11 -10.33 7.16
N VAL A 429 0.50 -11.15 6.35
CA VAL A 429 0.57 -12.57 6.60
C VAL A 429 1.39 -12.87 7.86
N SER A 430 2.31 -11.98 8.23
CA SER A 430 3.06 -12.05 9.47
C SER A 430 2.28 -11.61 10.71
N THR A 431 1.09 -10.99 10.54
CA THR A 431 0.24 -10.52 11.64
C THR A 431 -0.37 -11.66 12.45
N PHE A 432 -0.37 -12.87 11.91
CA PHE A 432 -0.87 -14.05 12.61
C PHE A 432 0.15 -14.73 13.56
N GLY A 433 1.09 -13.98 14.11
CA GLY A 433 2.06 -14.51 15.08
C GLY A 433 3.02 -15.52 14.47
N ASP A 434 3.22 -16.66 15.15
CA ASP A 434 4.12 -17.73 14.69
C ASP A 434 3.58 -18.54 13.49
N TYR A 435 2.38 -18.23 13.04
CA TYR A 435 1.80 -18.90 11.88
C TYR A 435 2.47 -18.35 10.62
N HIS A 436 3.36 -19.12 10.03
CA HIS A 436 4.05 -18.77 8.78
C HIS A 436 3.10 -18.91 7.59
N ILE A 437 2.13 -18.00 7.49
CA ILE A 437 1.15 -17.97 6.42
C ILE A 437 1.83 -17.86 5.04
N SER A 438 2.99 -17.18 4.96
CA SER A 438 3.79 -17.08 3.73
C SER A 438 4.28 -18.43 3.20
N ALA A 439 4.35 -19.45 4.05
CA ALA A 439 4.73 -20.81 3.67
C ALA A 439 3.52 -21.70 3.40
N ASP A 440 2.31 -21.31 3.77
CA ASP A 440 1.10 -22.07 3.52
C ASP A 440 0.46 -21.68 2.18
N PRO A 441 0.35 -22.58 1.20
CA PRO A 441 -0.26 -22.30 -0.10
C PRO A 441 -1.68 -21.74 -0.01
N LYS A 442 -2.38 -21.93 1.10
CA LYS A 442 -3.75 -21.41 1.32
C LYS A 442 -3.80 -19.88 1.38
N PHE A 443 -2.68 -19.24 1.68
CA PHE A 443 -2.59 -17.81 1.93
C PHE A 443 -1.77 -17.04 0.89
N ILE A 444 -1.40 -17.68 -0.22
CA ILE A 444 -0.72 -17.01 -1.34
C ILE A 444 -1.68 -15.97 -1.94
N SER A 445 -1.24 -14.73 -2.00
CA SER A 445 -2.02 -13.65 -2.59
C SER A 445 -2.36 -13.94 -4.06
N ASP A 446 -3.59 -13.61 -4.44
CA ASP A 446 -4.05 -13.60 -5.83
C ASP A 446 -3.67 -12.31 -6.58
N VAL A 447 -2.78 -11.48 -6.03
CA VAL A 447 -2.39 -10.21 -6.62
C VAL A 447 -1.60 -10.42 -7.90
N GLU A 448 -2.03 -9.71 -8.91
CA GLU A 448 -1.40 -9.69 -10.22
C GLU A 448 -0.65 -8.36 -10.42
N PHE A 449 0.51 -8.46 -11.08
CA PHE A 449 1.25 -7.30 -11.55
C PHE A 449 1.19 -7.24 -13.06
N VAL A 450 1.09 -6.05 -13.62
CA VAL A 450 1.24 -5.86 -15.06
C VAL A 450 2.72 -5.97 -15.40
N VAL A 451 3.06 -6.95 -16.21
CA VAL A 451 4.46 -7.25 -16.61
C VAL A 451 4.76 -6.94 -18.08
N GLU A 452 3.72 -6.71 -18.87
CA GLU A 452 3.82 -6.29 -20.27
C GLU A 452 2.56 -5.53 -20.68
N ALA A 453 2.71 -4.45 -21.41
CA ALA A 453 1.62 -3.69 -22.02
C ALA A 453 2.15 -2.90 -23.24
N ASP A 454 1.27 -2.13 -23.89
CA ASP A 454 1.74 -1.18 -24.90
C ASP A 454 2.86 -0.30 -24.33
N GLY A 455 3.97 -0.19 -25.03
CA GLY A 455 5.11 0.65 -24.67
C GLY A 455 6.26 -0.10 -23.99
N PHE A 456 6.05 -1.26 -23.40
CA PHE A 456 7.11 -2.05 -22.76
C PHE A 456 6.87 -3.56 -22.83
N THR A 457 7.96 -4.30 -22.82
CA THR A 457 8.00 -5.77 -22.81
C THR A 457 8.28 -6.29 -21.40
N ARG A 458 8.15 -7.61 -21.19
CA ARG A 458 8.56 -8.28 -19.94
C ARG A 458 10.03 -8.02 -19.60
N LYS A 459 10.89 -7.94 -20.60
CA LYS A 459 12.31 -7.63 -20.40
C LYS A 459 12.51 -6.20 -19.89
N ASP A 460 11.80 -5.23 -20.48
CA ASP A 460 11.84 -3.84 -20.01
C ASP A 460 11.31 -3.73 -18.58
N PHE A 461 10.24 -4.48 -18.26
CA PHE A 461 9.69 -4.51 -16.91
C PHE A 461 10.68 -5.12 -15.91
N THR A 462 11.41 -6.16 -16.28
CA THR A 462 12.49 -6.72 -15.46
C THR A 462 13.57 -5.67 -15.18
N GLU A 463 13.94 -4.86 -16.18
CA GLU A 463 14.87 -3.73 -16.01
C GLU A 463 14.33 -2.70 -15.03
N PHE A 464 13.07 -2.27 -15.19
CA PHE A 464 12.43 -1.30 -14.28
C PHE A 464 12.43 -1.81 -12.84
N PHE A 465 12.02 -3.05 -12.66
CA PHE A 465 12.01 -3.71 -11.37
C PHE A 465 13.40 -3.75 -10.74
N PHE A 466 14.35 -4.32 -11.48
CA PHE A 466 15.72 -4.49 -11.00
C PHE A 466 16.36 -3.14 -10.66
N MET A 467 16.27 -2.18 -11.57
CA MET A 467 16.86 -0.86 -11.39
C MET A 467 16.22 -0.09 -10.24
N ASN A 468 14.90 -0.16 -10.09
CA ASN A 468 14.24 0.54 -8.99
C ASN A 468 14.62 -0.04 -7.63
N TYR A 469 14.35 -1.32 -7.42
CA TYR A 469 14.42 -1.92 -6.07
C TYR A 469 15.83 -2.34 -5.65
N TRP A 470 16.68 -2.68 -6.60
CA TRP A 470 18.05 -3.09 -6.29
C TRP A 470 19.05 -1.94 -6.37
N ILE A 471 18.88 -1.00 -7.28
CA ILE A 471 19.85 0.06 -7.50
C ILE A 471 19.36 1.40 -6.94
N LEU A 472 18.26 1.96 -7.46
CA LEU A 472 17.84 3.32 -7.16
C LEU A 472 17.40 3.53 -5.71
N GLU A 473 16.64 2.62 -5.11
CA GLU A 473 16.26 2.71 -3.69
C GLU A 473 17.47 2.63 -2.75
N ASN A 474 18.57 2.02 -3.18
CA ASN A 474 19.76 1.82 -2.39
C ASN A 474 20.90 2.82 -2.69
N VAL A 475 20.76 3.64 -3.73
CA VAL A 475 21.79 4.63 -4.12
C VAL A 475 22.13 5.57 -2.98
N SER A 476 21.14 6.09 -2.28
CA SER A 476 21.37 6.99 -1.14
C SER A 476 21.91 6.30 0.12
N LEU A 477 21.70 4.99 0.25
CA LEU A 477 22.11 4.22 1.41
C LEU A 477 23.59 3.81 1.35
N ILE A 478 24.09 3.49 0.14
CA ILE A 478 25.49 3.10 -0.11
C ILE A 478 26.32 4.30 -0.60
N GLY A 479 25.66 5.22 -1.32
CA GLY A 479 26.17 6.55 -1.61
C GLY A 479 27.16 6.66 -2.75
N PHE A 480 27.85 5.60 -3.21
CA PHE A 480 28.94 5.75 -4.19
C PHE A 480 28.45 6.25 -5.56
N THR A 481 27.40 5.63 -6.09
CA THR A 481 26.80 6.10 -7.37
C THR A 481 26.30 7.54 -7.22
N ASP A 482 25.67 7.89 -6.09
CA ASP A 482 25.17 9.23 -5.81
C ASP A 482 26.31 10.27 -5.74
N LEU A 483 27.44 9.92 -5.10
CA LEU A 483 28.62 10.76 -5.06
C LEU A 483 29.19 11.02 -6.46
N ILE A 484 29.29 9.99 -7.31
CA ILE A 484 29.75 10.14 -8.70
C ILE A 484 28.81 11.05 -9.48
N VAL A 485 27.47 10.83 -9.36
CA VAL A 485 26.48 11.65 -10.06
C VAL A 485 26.59 13.11 -9.64
N LYS A 486 26.56 13.41 -8.35
CA LYS A 486 26.64 14.78 -7.82
C LYS A 486 27.91 15.49 -8.22
N HIS A 487 29.05 14.83 -8.03
CA HIS A 487 30.35 15.40 -8.43
C HIS A 487 30.38 15.81 -9.90
N ASN A 488 29.86 14.96 -10.80
CA ASN A 488 29.89 15.23 -12.23
C ASN A 488 28.82 16.24 -12.69
N ILE A 489 27.70 16.36 -11.98
CA ILE A 489 26.73 17.46 -12.16
C ILE A 489 27.38 18.79 -11.77
N GLU A 490 27.99 18.88 -10.58
CA GLU A 490 28.64 20.10 -10.08
C GLU A 490 29.77 20.58 -10.98
N ASN A 491 30.53 19.66 -11.59
CA ASN A 491 31.61 19.97 -12.52
C ASN A 491 31.14 20.13 -13.98
N GLY A 492 29.85 20.10 -14.24
CA GLY A 492 29.25 20.33 -15.58
C GLY A 492 29.52 19.20 -16.57
N LYS A 493 30.02 18.04 -16.14
CA LYS A 493 30.32 16.88 -17.00
C LYS A 493 29.09 16.01 -17.26
N LEU A 494 28.14 15.96 -16.32
CA LEU A 494 26.94 15.17 -16.39
C LEU A 494 25.70 16.07 -16.40
N LYS A 495 24.96 16.09 -17.51
CA LYS A 495 23.69 16.82 -17.64
C LYS A 495 22.46 15.94 -17.46
N THR A 496 22.61 14.64 -17.65
CA THR A 496 21.53 13.67 -17.66
C THR A 496 21.91 12.51 -16.75
N PRO A 497 21.60 12.57 -15.48
CA PRO A 497 21.97 11.57 -14.46
C PRO A 497 21.57 10.14 -14.82
N SER A 498 20.44 9.95 -15.49
CA SER A 498 19.94 8.63 -15.91
C SER A 498 20.91 7.88 -16.83
N LEU A 499 21.84 8.58 -17.52
CA LEU A 499 22.86 7.93 -18.37
C LEU A 499 23.76 6.97 -17.56
N ILE A 500 24.10 7.33 -16.31
CA ILE A 500 24.88 6.44 -15.43
C ILE A 500 24.09 5.18 -15.13
N PHE A 501 22.82 5.32 -14.78
CA PHE A 501 21.95 4.18 -14.42
C PHE A 501 21.68 3.28 -15.63
N ARG A 502 21.48 3.84 -16.81
CA ARG A 502 21.40 3.07 -18.06
C ARG A 502 22.68 2.27 -18.31
N LYS A 503 23.83 2.90 -18.14
CA LYS A 503 25.13 2.25 -18.34
C LYS A 503 25.38 1.16 -17.29
N ILE A 504 24.99 1.38 -16.03
CA ILE A 504 25.03 0.36 -14.98
C ILE A 504 24.26 -0.88 -15.42
N TYR A 505 23.00 -0.72 -15.84
CA TYR A 505 22.19 -1.86 -16.28
C TYR A 505 22.79 -2.57 -17.50
N GLU A 506 23.19 -1.83 -18.51
CA GLU A 506 23.84 -2.37 -19.70
C GLU A 506 25.06 -3.23 -19.37
N LYS A 507 25.91 -2.78 -18.45
CA LYS A 507 27.08 -3.54 -18.01
C LYS A 507 26.70 -4.77 -17.18
N ILE A 508 25.67 -4.68 -16.32
CA ILE A 508 25.21 -5.82 -15.52
C ILE A 508 24.70 -6.96 -16.40
N VAL A 509 23.94 -6.68 -17.44
CA VAL A 509 23.39 -7.71 -18.32
C VAL A 509 24.37 -8.20 -19.39
N SER A 510 25.51 -7.52 -19.55
CA SER A 510 26.58 -7.88 -20.51
C SER A 510 27.51 -8.97 -19.95
N PRO A 511 28.27 -9.66 -20.80
CA PRO A 511 29.33 -10.56 -20.34
C PRO A 511 30.36 -9.83 -19.46
N SER A 512 30.71 -10.43 -18.33
CA SER A 512 31.65 -9.84 -17.37
C SER A 512 32.45 -10.92 -16.64
N THR A 513 33.64 -10.56 -16.16
CA THR A 513 34.46 -11.34 -15.23
C THR A 513 34.49 -10.76 -13.83
N ASN A 514 33.85 -9.60 -13.63
CA ASN A 514 33.75 -8.92 -12.35
C ASN A 514 32.69 -9.61 -11.49
N ASP A 515 33.08 -10.04 -10.28
CA ASP A 515 32.25 -10.88 -9.42
C ASP A 515 31.00 -10.15 -8.90
N TYR A 516 31.08 -8.84 -8.62
CA TYR A 516 29.92 -8.03 -8.30
C TYR A 516 28.90 -8.03 -9.46
N VAL A 517 29.38 -7.80 -10.69
CA VAL A 517 28.51 -7.80 -11.89
C VAL A 517 27.86 -9.16 -12.11
N LEU A 518 28.58 -10.25 -11.89
CA LEU A 518 28.04 -11.60 -12.03
C LEU A 518 26.97 -11.89 -10.96
N ALA A 519 27.15 -11.42 -9.73
CA ALA A 519 26.14 -11.50 -8.69
C ALA A 519 24.87 -10.71 -9.07
N MET A 520 25.02 -9.46 -9.52
CA MET A 520 23.88 -8.64 -9.95
C MET A 520 23.17 -9.20 -11.18
N LYS A 521 23.94 -9.74 -12.15
CA LYS A 521 23.37 -10.42 -13.33
C LYS A 521 22.52 -11.62 -12.91
N ASN A 522 22.98 -12.42 -11.95
CA ASN A 522 22.21 -13.54 -11.46
C ASN A 522 20.87 -13.10 -10.84
N LEU A 523 20.87 -12.02 -10.07
CA LEU A 523 19.63 -11.47 -9.50
C LEU A 523 18.67 -10.98 -10.60
N ASN A 524 19.19 -10.31 -11.63
CA ASN A 524 18.39 -9.89 -12.78
C ASN A 524 17.82 -11.09 -13.56
N ASP A 525 18.60 -12.14 -13.79
CA ASP A 525 18.14 -13.35 -14.47
C ASP A 525 17.04 -14.08 -13.69
N GLN A 526 17.12 -14.08 -12.35
CA GLN A 526 16.08 -14.63 -11.49
C GLN A 526 14.80 -13.78 -11.55
N MET A 527 14.90 -12.46 -11.59
CA MET A 527 13.74 -11.59 -11.77
C MET A 527 13.09 -11.83 -13.13
N GLN A 528 13.88 -11.96 -14.21
CA GLN A 528 13.35 -12.31 -15.53
C GLN A 528 12.61 -13.64 -15.52
N TYR A 529 13.16 -14.65 -14.86
CA TYR A 529 12.51 -15.96 -14.72
C TYR A 529 11.14 -15.88 -14.06
N LEU A 530 10.98 -15.02 -13.04
CA LEU A 530 9.69 -14.76 -12.41
C LEU A 530 8.73 -13.99 -13.33
N MET A 531 9.23 -12.96 -14.02
CA MET A 531 8.42 -12.16 -14.94
C MET A 531 7.94 -12.95 -16.15
N ASP A 532 8.63 -14.04 -16.50
CA ASP A 532 8.23 -14.99 -17.54
C ASP A 532 7.13 -15.98 -17.09
N GLY A 533 6.62 -15.81 -15.85
CA GLY A 533 5.53 -16.64 -15.31
C GLY A 533 5.99 -18.01 -14.82
N ASN A 534 7.30 -18.22 -14.69
CA ASN A 534 7.83 -19.48 -14.18
C ASN A 534 7.66 -19.52 -12.66
N ARG A 535 6.65 -20.23 -12.20
CA ARG A 535 6.32 -20.37 -10.78
C ARG A 535 6.60 -21.73 -10.26
N THR A 536 6.98 -21.76 -9.00
CA THR A 536 6.61 -22.84 -8.09
C THR A 536 5.40 -22.38 -7.26
N GLU A 537 4.53 -23.29 -6.86
CA GLU A 537 3.33 -23.00 -6.04
C GLU A 537 3.66 -22.31 -4.70
N VAL A 538 4.90 -22.40 -4.29
CA VAL A 538 5.49 -21.66 -3.15
C VAL A 538 6.80 -21.09 -3.63
N VAL A 539 6.97 -19.78 -3.56
CA VAL A 539 8.30 -19.20 -3.75
C VAL A 539 9.14 -19.62 -2.55
N ASP A 540 9.81 -20.74 -2.72
CA ASP A 540 10.86 -21.12 -1.81
C ASP A 540 12.08 -20.22 -2.11
N TYR A 541 12.41 -19.32 -1.18
CA TYR A 541 13.63 -18.51 -1.27
C TYR A 541 14.90 -19.36 -1.47
N LYS A 542 14.86 -20.65 -1.12
CA LYS A 542 15.89 -21.62 -1.45
C LYS A 542 16.09 -21.76 -2.95
N GLN A 543 15.06 -21.50 -3.77
CA GLN A 543 15.19 -21.54 -5.24
C GLN A 543 15.98 -20.36 -5.80
N PHE A 544 15.98 -19.23 -5.10
CA PHE A 544 16.86 -18.11 -5.44
C PHE A 544 18.30 -18.38 -5.02
N ASN A 545 18.56 -19.56 -4.44
CA ASN A 545 19.88 -19.88 -3.90
C ASN A 545 20.49 -18.75 -3.05
N LEU A 546 19.64 -17.94 -2.41
CA LEU A 546 20.11 -16.91 -1.50
C LEU A 546 20.46 -17.56 -0.17
N PRO A 547 21.61 -17.21 0.44
CA PRO A 547 22.08 -17.86 1.66
C PRO A 547 21.25 -17.56 2.91
N PHE A 548 20.09 -16.95 2.78
CA PHE A 548 19.29 -16.35 3.84
C PHE A 548 17.90 -16.93 4.01
N THR A 549 17.76 -18.24 3.82
CA THR A 549 16.47 -18.93 3.79
C THR A 549 15.67 -18.90 5.09
N ASP A 550 16.27 -18.51 6.20
CA ASP A 550 15.62 -18.50 7.52
C ASP A 550 15.19 -17.12 7.99
N VAL A 551 15.45 -16.07 7.22
CA VAL A 551 15.12 -14.69 7.57
C VAL A 551 14.47 -14.02 6.37
N SER A 552 13.39 -13.29 6.60
CA SER A 552 12.82 -12.37 5.61
C SER A 552 13.88 -11.34 5.21
N VAL A 553 14.46 -11.50 4.04
CA VAL A 553 15.56 -10.65 3.58
C VAL A 553 15.01 -9.53 2.72
N ASP A 554 15.19 -8.30 3.18
CA ASP A 554 14.96 -7.09 2.41
C ASP A 554 15.91 -7.06 1.20
N PHE A 555 15.43 -6.71 0.01
CA PHE A 555 16.26 -6.50 -1.20
C PHE A 555 17.43 -5.54 -0.93
N SER A 556 17.16 -4.51 -0.15
CA SER A 556 18.16 -3.57 0.33
C SER A 556 19.31 -4.26 1.08
N TYR A 557 18.99 -5.25 1.91
CA TYR A 557 20.01 -6.01 2.64
C TYR A 557 20.86 -6.88 1.71
N ILE A 558 20.26 -7.56 0.75
CA ILE A 558 20.98 -8.39 -0.23
C ILE A 558 21.92 -7.52 -1.06
N TYR A 559 21.42 -6.39 -1.59
CA TYR A 559 22.23 -5.45 -2.35
C TYR A 559 23.42 -4.93 -1.55
N LYS A 560 23.18 -4.47 -0.32
CA LYS A 560 24.24 -4.02 0.59
C LYS A 560 25.26 -5.12 0.84
N SER A 561 24.79 -6.33 1.10
CA SER A 561 25.68 -7.49 1.32
C SER A 561 26.56 -7.77 0.10
N CYS A 562 26.02 -7.68 -1.12
CA CYS A 562 26.80 -7.82 -2.34
C CYS A 562 27.85 -6.72 -2.48
N VAL A 563 27.53 -5.48 -2.17
CA VAL A 563 28.50 -4.37 -2.19
C VAL A 563 29.59 -4.57 -1.14
N TYR A 564 29.26 -5.08 0.06
CA TYR A 564 30.24 -5.40 1.08
C TYR A 564 31.17 -6.53 0.70
N VAL A 565 30.61 -7.59 0.17
CA VAL A 565 31.38 -8.80 -0.19
C VAL A 565 32.33 -8.52 -1.33
N PHE A 566 31.87 -7.73 -2.30
CA PHE A 566 32.58 -7.39 -3.54
C PHE A 566 32.94 -5.90 -3.60
N GLU A 567 33.41 -5.31 -2.48
CA GLU A 567 33.67 -3.87 -2.39
C GLU A 567 34.62 -3.38 -3.49
N GLN A 568 35.71 -4.08 -3.69
CA GLN A 568 36.72 -3.70 -4.69
C GLN A 568 36.16 -3.84 -6.11
N GLU A 569 35.49 -4.94 -6.40
CA GLU A 569 34.84 -5.22 -7.69
C GLU A 569 33.72 -4.22 -7.98
N TYR A 570 32.99 -3.78 -6.95
CA TYR A 570 31.96 -2.73 -7.06
C TYR A 570 32.57 -1.37 -7.40
N ILE A 571 33.69 -1.00 -6.78
CA ILE A 571 34.43 0.23 -7.09
C ILE A 571 34.94 0.19 -8.53
N GLU A 572 35.63 -0.89 -8.92
CA GLU A 572 36.14 -1.10 -10.27
C GLU A 572 35.04 -1.04 -11.32
N PHE A 573 33.87 -1.66 -11.01
CA PHE A 573 32.70 -1.61 -11.86
C PHE A 573 32.21 -0.18 -12.09
N LEU A 574 32.00 0.62 -11.02
CA LEU A 574 31.53 2.00 -11.17
C LEU A 574 32.58 2.93 -11.78
N CYS A 575 33.87 2.72 -11.52
CA CYS A 575 34.95 3.42 -12.24
C CYS A 575 34.85 3.14 -13.75
N SER A 576 34.64 1.89 -14.14
CA SER A 576 34.51 1.52 -15.56
C SER A 576 33.22 2.10 -16.20
N VAL A 577 32.14 2.30 -15.43
CA VAL A 577 30.94 3.05 -15.88
C VAL A 577 31.29 4.51 -16.13
N GLY A 578 32.04 5.13 -15.21
CA GLY A 578 32.52 6.51 -15.34
C GLY A 578 33.41 6.68 -16.56
N GLU A 579 34.40 5.80 -16.78
CA GLU A 579 35.28 5.82 -17.96
C GLU A 579 34.51 5.75 -19.28
N ASP A 580 33.55 4.82 -19.39
CA ASP A 580 32.72 4.69 -20.59
C ASP A 580 31.88 5.94 -20.90
N LEU A 581 31.55 6.72 -19.91
CA LEU A 581 30.76 7.95 -20.02
C LEU A 581 31.64 9.23 -20.04
N GLY A 582 32.94 9.11 -19.88
CA GLY A 582 33.86 10.25 -19.76
C GLY A 582 33.66 11.08 -18.48
N LEU A 583 33.25 10.43 -17.41
CA LEU A 583 33.01 11.04 -16.09
C LEU A 583 34.20 10.89 -15.16
N ASP A 584 34.33 11.82 -14.21
CA ASP A 584 35.36 11.74 -13.18
C ASP A 584 34.90 10.87 -12.02
N VAL A 585 35.79 9.98 -11.57
CA VAL A 585 35.65 9.22 -10.33
C VAL A 585 36.94 9.40 -9.52
N PRO A 586 37.10 10.56 -8.87
CA PRO A 586 38.35 10.88 -8.18
C PRO A 586 38.52 10.09 -6.87
N ASP A 587 39.78 9.92 -6.45
CA ASP A 587 40.16 9.12 -5.28
C ASP A 587 39.53 9.59 -3.97
N ASP A 588 39.21 10.88 -3.83
CA ASP A 588 38.57 11.42 -2.63
C ASP A 588 37.11 10.95 -2.53
N ILE A 589 36.38 10.80 -3.66
CA ILE A 589 35.04 10.21 -3.70
C ILE A 589 35.09 8.73 -3.32
N ILE A 590 36.06 7.99 -3.85
CA ILE A 590 36.27 6.57 -3.48
C ILE A 590 36.55 6.47 -1.97
N LYS A 591 37.39 7.35 -1.44
CA LYS A 591 37.70 7.38 -0.01
C LYS A 591 36.44 7.69 0.82
N GLN A 592 35.67 8.71 0.42
CA GLN A 592 34.42 9.09 1.10
C GLN A 592 33.42 7.93 1.12
N PHE A 593 33.31 7.19 0.02
CA PHE A 593 32.51 5.98 -0.05
C PHE A 593 33.00 4.91 0.95
N LYS A 594 34.30 4.60 0.97
CA LYS A 594 34.87 3.61 1.88
C LYS A 594 34.65 3.98 3.36
N ASP A 595 34.87 5.25 3.70
CA ASP A 595 34.63 5.77 5.06
C ASP A 595 33.15 5.64 5.47
N SER A 596 32.23 5.82 4.52
CA SER A 596 30.78 5.65 4.75
C SER A 596 30.42 4.18 4.91
N LEU A 597 31.02 3.30 4.12
CA LEU A 597 30.81 1.86 4.17
C LEU A 597 31.29 1.27 5.50
N ASP A 598 32.43 1.71 5.99
CA ASP A 598 32.99 1.28 7.30
C ASP A 598 32.09 1.70 8.46
N LYS A 599 31.60 2.94 8.48
CA LYS A 599 30.63 3.40 9.49
C LYS A 599 29.35 2.58 9.49
N TYR A 600 28.91 2.16 8.31
CA TYR A 600 27.74 1.31 8.18
C TYR A 600 28.02 -0.13 8.65
N ARG A 601 29.22 -0.65 8.38
CA ARG A 601 29.70 -1.96 8.86
C ARG A 601 29.60 -2.07 10.38
N ASP A 602 30.00 -1.00 11.10
CA ASP A 602 29.91 -0.93 12.55
C ASP A 602 28.49 -0.89 13.10
N SER A 603 27.53 -0.45 12.28
CA SER A 603 26.11 -0.38 12.64
C SER A 603 25.31 -1.68 12.40
N ILE A 604 25.88 -2.63 11.64
CA ILE A 604 25.27 -3.93 11.42
C ILE A 604 25.46 -4.77 12.68
N SER A 605 24.34 -5.09 13.35
CA SER A 605 24.33 -5.89 14.58
C SER A 605 25.15 -7.18 14.45
N PRO A 606 25.91 -7.58 15.50
CA PRO A 606 26.66 -8.85 15.56
C PRO A 606 25.85 -10.12 15.28
N LYS A 607 24.50 -10.04 15.28
CA LYS A 607 23.61 -11.13 14.87
C LYS A 607 23.80 -11.54 13.40
N TYR A 608 24.49 -10.75 12.59
CA TYR A 608 24.65 -10.98 11.15
C TYR A 608 26.11 -11.15 10.72
N ASP A 609 26.96 -11.77 11.53
CA ASP A 609 28.29 -12.22 11.07
C ASP A 609 28.17 -13.36 10.04
N LYS A 610 27.31 -13.12 9.02
CA LYS A 610 27.09 -13.99 7.87
C LYS A 610 27.79 -13.47 6.61
N THR A 611 28.55 -12.37 6.70
CA THR A 611 29.25 -11.78 5.54
C THR A 611 30.20 -12.79 4.89
N TYR A 612 30.87 -13.62 5.69
CA TYR A 612 31.71 -14.70 5.19
C TYR A 612 30.91 -15.79 4.47
N GLN A 613 29.77 -16.18 5.01
CA GLN A 613 28.88 -17.18 4.39
C GLN A 613 28.30 -16.67 3.08
N ILE A 614 27.95 -15.39 3.01
CA ILE A 614 27.47 -14.70 1.80
C ILE A 614 28.56 -14.72 0.74
N ARG A 615 29.79 -14.37 1.09
CA ARG A 615 30.94 -14.36 0.19
C ARG A 615 31.18 -15.75 -0.37
N THR A 616 31.33 -16.74 0.47
CA THR A 616 31.56 -18.15 0.07
C THR A 616 30.45 -18.68 -0.81
N TYR A 617 29.19 -18.30 -0.52
CA TYR A 617 28.05 -18.68 -1.33
C TYR A 617 28.13 -18.10 -2.75
N TYR A 618 28.33 -16.77 -2.86
CA TYR A 618 28.40 -16.12 -4.18
C TYR A 618 29.64 -16.57 -4.96
N GLU A 619 30.79 -16.72 -4.31
CA GLU A 619 31.99 -17.27 -4.96
C GLU A 619 31.76 -18.69 -5.50
N ASN A 620 31.12 -19.56 -4.72
CA ASN A 620 30.76 -20.90 -5.17
C ASN A 620 29.76 -20.84 -6.33
N PHE A 621 28.72 -20.05 -6.19
CA PHE A 621 27.70 -19.87 -7.22
C PHE A 621 28.29 -19.32 -8.53
N ILE A 622 29.10 -18.29 -8.44
CA ILE A 622 29.80 -17.68 -9.62
C ILE A 622 30.71 -18.72 -10.25
N ASN A 623 31.47 -19.46 -9.46
CA ASN A 623 32.35 -20.51 -9.97
C ASN A 623 31.58 -21.64 -10.66
N GLU A 624 30.48 -22.07 -10.06
CA GLU A 624 29.65 -23.13 -10.65
C GLU A 624 28.92 -22.72 -11.92
N LYS A 625 28.33 -21.51 -11.93
CA LYS A 625 27.49 -21.06 -13.04
C LYS A 625 28.27 -20.46 -14.19
N TYR A 626 29.33 -19.70 -13.90
CA TYR A 626 30.02 -18.88 -14.91
C TYR A 626 31.46 -19.26 -15.20
N ARG A 627 32.15 -20.01 -14.34
CA ARG A 627 33.56 -20.39 -14.50
C ARG A 627 33.80 -21.86 -14.85
N LYS A 628 32.81 -22.74 -14.67
CA LYS A 628 32.92 -24.17 -15.07
C LYS A 628 32.72 -24.45 -16.57
N VAL A 629 32.56 -23.41 -17.39
CA VAL A 629 32.36 -23.53 -18.84
C VAL A 629 33.62 -23.09 -19.61
N SER A 630 34.75 -22.87 -18.95
CA SER A 630 36.03 -22.55 -19.57
C SER A 630 36.98 -23.74 -19.57
#